data_b3e8e8ce6dcb5daf03ad67b993a54315
#
_entry.id   b3e8e8ce6dcb5daf03ad67b993a54315
#
_cell.length_a   1.000
_cell.length_b   1.000
_cell.length_c   1.000
_cell.angle_alpha   90.00
_cell.angle_beta   90.00
_cell.angle_gamma   90.00
#
_symmetry.space_group_name_H-M   'P 1'
#
loop_
_entity.id
_entity.type
_entity.pdbx_description
1 polymer ?
#
loop_
_entity_poly.entity_id
_entity_poly.type
_entity_poly.pdbx_seq_one_letter_code
_entity_poly.pdbx_strand_id
1 'polypeptide(L)'
;MKYFLTDDTALAAYLYLCGFIFVEATIWGANSHRKKYIIQDMPARVKAEEDFYLRRTTVSPMDYHDARVAVSRFLRGQTVDPRFSEL
;
A
#
# COMPACT_ATOMS: atom_id res chain seq x y z
N MET A 1 -10.32 10.29 11.35
CA MET A 1 -9.81 9.13 10.58
C MET A 1 -8.32 8.97 10.85
N LYS A 2 -7.87 7.77 11.06
CA LYS A 2 -6.46 7.49 11.31
C LYS A 2 -5.78 7.03 10.03
N TYR A 3 -4.49 7.34 9.91
CA TYR A 3 -3.69 6.93 8.77
C TYR A 3 -2.48 6.13 9.20
N PHE A 4 -2.11 5.15 8.40
CA PHE A 4 -0.90 4.37 8.56
C PHE A 4 0.06 4.75 7.45
N LEU A 5 1.30 5.04 7.82
CA LEU A 5 2.32 5.48 6.88
C LEU A 5 3.40 4.40 6.77
N THR A 6 3.79 4.08 5.54
CA THR A 6 4.88 3.13 5.31
C THR A 6 5.66 3.53 4.07
N ASP A 7 6.95 3.23 4.08
CA ASP A 7 7.82 3.36 2.91
C ASP A 7 8.14 2.00 2.26
N ASP A 8 7.60 0.94 2.83
CA ASP A 8 7.84 -0.42 2.36
C ASP A 8 6.84 -0.76 1.24
N THR A 9 7.33 -0.78 0.00
CA THR A 9 6.48 -1.07 -1.16
C THR A 9 5.91 -2.48 -1.11
N ALA A 10 6.65 -3.44 -0.59
CA ALA A 10 6.17 -4.82 -0.51
C ALA A 10 4.99 -4.93 0.45
N LEU A 11 5.10 -4.29 1.63
CA LEU A 11 3.98 -4.25 2.57
C LEU A 11 2.80 -3.48 2.00
N ALA A 12 3.06 -2.34 1.35
CA ALA A 12 2.00 -1.54 0.73
C ALA A 12 1.22 -2.37 -0.29
N ALA A 13 1.91 -3.14 -1.13
CA ALA A 13 1.27 -4.00 -2.11
C ALA A 13 0.39 -5.07 -1.44
N TYR A 14 0.90 -5.67 -0.36
CA TYR A 14 0.12 -6.66 0.38
C TYR A 14 -1.14 -6.03 0.99
N LEU A 15 -1.00 -4.85 1.61
CA LEU A 15 -2.15 -4.15 2.19
C LEU A 15 -3.16 -3.76 1.11
N TYR A 16 -2.70 -3.32 -0.05
CA TYR A 16 -3.60 -3.04 -1.18
C TYR A 16 -4.38 -4.29 -1.58
N LEU A 17 -3.70 -5.43 -1.67
CA LEU A 17 -4.33 -6.70 -2.01
C LEU A 17 -5.36 -7.12 -0.96
N CYS A 18 -5.12 -6.80 0.30
CA CYS A 18 -6.06 -7.10 1.39
C CYS A 18 -7.28 -6.16 1.42
N GLY A 19 -7.31 -5.15 0.55
CA GLY A 19 -8.45 -4.25 0.47
C GLY A 19 -8.29 -2.94 1.24
N PHE A 20 -7.10 -2.66 1.79
CA PHE A 20 -6.85 -1.37 2.45
C PHE A 20 -6.81 -0.26 1.41
N ILE A 21 -7.31 0.90 1.78
CA ILE A 21 -7.52 2.03 0.87
C ILE A 21 -6.35 3.00 0.98
N PHE A 22 -5.73 3.33 -0.15
CA PHE A 22 -4.63 4.29 -0.21
C PHE A 22 -5.19 5.69 -0.36
N VAL A 23 -4.75 6.58 0.52
CA VAL A 23 -5.16 7.99 0.49
C VAL A 23 -4.20 8.79 -0.38
N GLU A 24 -2.91 8.51 -0.26
CA GLU A 24 -1.87 9.23 -0.98
C GLU A 24 -0.62 8.38 -1.08
N ALA A 25 0.16 8.60 -2.12
CA ALA A 25 1.49 8.03 -2.26
C ALA A 25 2.40 9.11 -2.84
N THR A 26 3.55 9.35 -2.21
CA THR A 26 4.47 10.41 -2.59
C THR A 26 5.88 9.91 -2.71
N ILE A 27 6.65 10.56 -3.60
CA ILE A 27 8.09 10.39 -3.73
C ILE A 27 8.72 11.75 -3.48
N TRP A 28 9.78 11.81 -2.66
CA TRP A 28 10.50 13.06 -2.41
C TRP A 28 11.98 12.81 -2.22
N GLY A 29 12.75 13.91 -2.21
CA GLY A 29 14.20 13.86 -2.06
C GLY A 29 14.93 14.08 -3.39
N ALA A 30 16.19 14.47 -3.31
CA ALA A 30 17.01 14.87 -4.47
C ALA A 30 17.15 13.75 -5.51
N ASN A 31 17.12 12.48 -5.07
CA ASN A 31 17.31 11.34 -5.95
C ASN A 31 16.05 10.47 -6.06
N SER A 32 14.91 10.98 -5.62
CA SER A 32 13.63 10.28 -5.65
C SER A 32 13.69 8.91 -4.94
N HIS A 33 14.56 8.79 -3.93
CA HIS A 33 14.72 7.53 -3.19
C HIS A 33 13.75 7.37 -2.04
N ARG A 34 13.14 8.46 -1.60
CA ARG A 34 12.20 8.42 -0.49
C ARG A 34 10.79 8.37 -1.00
N LYS A 35 10.04 7.42 -0.50
CA LYS A 35 8.64 7.23 -0.85
C LYS A 35 7.84 6.99 0.41
N LYS A 36 6.58 7.35 0.36
CA LYS A 36 5.67 7.17 1.48
C LYS A 36 4.29 6.83 0.92
N TYR A 37 3.70 5.81 1.48
CA TYR A 37 2.31 5.46 1.23
C TYR A 37 1.50 5.82 2.46
N ILE A 38 0.41 6.52 2.26
CA ILE A 38 -0.53 6.90 3.31
C ILE A 38 -1.79 6.09 3.09
N ILE A 39 -2.09 5.22 4.03
CA ILE A 39 -3.14 4.23 3.94
C ILE A 39 -4.14 4.48 5.07
N GLN A 40 -5.43 4.35 4.77
CA GLN A 40 -6.46 4.45 5.80
C GLN A 40 -6.23 3.34 6.83
N ASP A 41 -6.00 3.72 8.09
CA ASP A 41 -5.74 2.75 9.14
C ASP A 41 -7.05 2.15 9.67
N MET A 42 -7.03 0.85 9.85
CA MET A 42 -8.14 0.07 10.36
C MET A 42 -7.60 -0.94 11.38
N PRO A 43 -8.43 -1.41 12.32
CA PRO A 43 -7.94 -2.37 13.33
C PRO A 43 -7.27 -3.60 12.74
N ALA A 44 -7.71 -4.07 11.58
CA ALA A 44 -7.14 -5.25 10.93
C ALA A 44 -5.73 -5.00 10.38
N ARG A 45 -5.30 -3.73 10.24
CA ARG A 45 -3.98 -3.42 9.68
C ARG A 45 -2.84 -3.99 10.53
N VAL A 46 -2.96 -3.92 11.86
CA VAL A 46 -1.90 -4.41 12.75
C VAL A 46 -1.63 -5.88 12.50
N LYS A 47 -2.70 -6.69 12.44
CA LYS A 47 -2.55 -8.12 12.19
C LYS A 47 -2.04 -8.40 10.77
N ALA A 48 -2.52 -7.66 9.79
CA ALA A 48 -2.07 -7.83 8.40
C ALA A 48 -0.58 -7.53 8.27
N GLU A 49 -0.12 -6.46 8.88
CA GLU A 49 1.31 -6.11 8.88
C GLU A 49 2.14 -7.19 9.56
N GLU A 50 1.70 -7.66 10.72
CA GLU A 50 2.39 -8.72 11.45
C GLU A 50 2.45 -10.00 10.63
N ASP A 51 1.33 -10.42 10.05
CA ASP A 51 1.27 -11.63 9.23
C ASP A 51 2.21 -11.52 8.03
N PHE A 52 2.30 -10.34 7.42
CA PHE A 52 3.19 -10.11 6.29
C PHE A 52 4.65 -10.29 6.70
N TYR A 53 5.09 -9.62 7.76
CA TYR A 53 6.49 -9.69 8.19
C TYR A 53 6.87 -11.05 8.76
N LEU A 54 5.92 -11.77 9.35
CA LEU A 54 6.16 -13.11 9.86
C LEU A 54 5.95 -14.20 8.79
N ARG A 55 5.71 -13.80 7.55
CA ARG A 55 5.53 -14.70 6.41
C ARG A 55 4.38 -15.69 6.59
N ARG A 56 3.31 -15.22 7.23
CA ARG A 56 2.09 -16.02 7.46
C ARG A 56 1.05 -15.80 6.38
N THR A 57 1.44 -15.21 5.25
CA THR A 57 0.50 -14.85 4.19
C THR A 57 0.58 -15.84 3.05
N THR A 58 -0.58 -16.07 2.42
CA THR A 58 -0.67 -16.85 1.19
C THR A 58 -1.37 -16.00 0.16
N VAL A 59 -0.67 -15.65 -0.92
CA VAL A 59 -1.22 -14.83 -2.00
C VAL A 59 -0.80 -15.43 -3.33
N SER A 60 -1.65 -15.25 -4.34
CA SER A 60 -1.29 -15.61 -5.71
C SER A 60 -0.15 -14.72 -6.18
N PRO A 61 0.92 -15.28 -6.80
CA PRO A 61 2.00 -14.46 -7.34
C PRO A 61 1.52 -13.42 -8.36
N MET A 62 0.54 -13.77 -9.18
CA MET A 62 0.00 -12.82 -10.17
C MET A 62 -0.76 -11.69 -9.51
N ASP A 63 -1.60 -12.00 -8.51
CA ASP A 63 -2.34 -10.98 -7.78
C ASP A 63 -1.39 -10.04 -7.05
N TYR A 64 -0.34 -10.59 -6.44
CA TYR A 64 0.65 -9.77 -5.75
C TYR A 64 1.42 -8.88 -6.73
N HIS A 65 1.79 -9.41 -7.89
CA HIS A 65 2.44 -8.61 -8.93
C HIS A 65 1.55 -7.44 -9.37
N ASP A 66 0.28 -7.71 -9.62
CA ASP A 66 -0.68 -6.68 -10.02
C ASP A 66 -0.83 -5.62 -8.93
N ALA A 67 -0.83 -6.02 -7.66
CA ALA A 67 -0.89 -5.08 -6.55
C ALA A 67 0.36 -4.19 -6.52
N ARG A 68 1.55 -4.75 -6.76
CA ARG A 68 2.78 -3.97 -6.81
C ARG A 68 2.75 -2.94 -7.95
N VAL A 69 2.24 -3.33 -9.10
CA VAL A 69 2.06 -2.41 -10.22
C VAL A 69 1.12 -1.28 -9.84
N ALA A 70 -0.01 -1.61 -9.20
CA ALA A 70 -1.00 -0.61 -8.81
C ALA A 70 -0.41 0.42 -7.83
N VAL A 71 0.26 -0.02 -6.76
CA VAL A 71 0.82 0.92 -5.78
C VAL A 71 1.95 1.75 -6.38
N SER A 72 2.71 1.21 -7.32
CA SER A 72 3.73 1.97 -8.03
C SER A 72 3.12 3.09 -8.87
N ARG A 73 1.94 2.87 -9.46
CA ARG A 73 1.22 3.90 -10.20
C ARG A 73 0.76 5.02 -9.30
N PHE A 74 0.34 4.71 -8.08
CA PHE A 74 -0.02 5.75 -7.11
C PHE A 74 1.16 6.67 -6.83
N LEU A 75 2.37 6.10 -6.66
CA LEU A 75 3.58 6.91 -6.44
C LEU A 75 3.88 7.85 -7.59
N ARG A 76 3.60 7.44 -8.81
CA ARG A 76 3.87 8.26 -10.01
C ARG A 76 2.77 9.29 -10.27
N GLY A 77 1.74 9.33 -9.45
CA GLY A 77 0.61 10.23 -9.65
C GLY A 77 -0.23 9.91 -10.88
N GLN A 78 -0.08 8.73 -11.45
CA GLN A 78 -0.80 8.34 -12.65
C GLN A 78 -2.19 7.81 -12.37
N THR A 79 -2.42 7.33 -11.15
CA THR A 79 -3.68 6.74 -10.75
C THR A 79 -3.95 7.08 -9.29
N VAL A 80 -5.18 7.47 -8.99
CA VAL A 80 -5.66 7.61 -7.61
C VAL A 80 -6.40 6.34 -7.27
N ASP A 81 -6.29 5.86 -6.02
CA ASP A 81 -7.03 4.67 -5.62
C ASP A 81 -8.53 4.94 -5.73
N PRO A 82 -9.23 4.29 -6.67
CA PRO A 82 -10.65 4.57 -6.88
C PRO A 82 -11.50 4.17 -5.68
N ARG A 83 -11.00 3.27 -4.84
CA ARG A 83 -11.73 2.84 -3.64
C ARG A 83 -11.86 3.95 -2.61
N PHE A 84 -10.93 4.93 -2.61
CA PHE A 84 -11.00 6.06 -1.70
C PHE A 84 -12.18 6.97 -2.03
N SER A 85 -12.46 7.18 -3.31
CA SER A 85 -13.55 8.05 -3.73
C SER A 85 -14.95 7.43 -3.54
N GLU A 86 -15.02 6.16 -3.22
CA GLU A 86 -16.28 5.45 -2.98
C GLU A 86 -16.72 5.50 -1.51
N LEU A 87 -15.93 6.13 -0.66
CA LEU A 87 -16.25 6.23 0.77
C LEU A 87 -17.31 7.35 1.02
#